data_45afadeb09191b63074f9c2ff053302d
#
_entry.id   45afadeb09191b63074f9c2ff053302d
#
_cell.length_a   1.000
_cell.length_b   1.000
_cell.length_c   1.000
_cell.angle_alpha   90.00
_cell.angle_beta   90.00
_cell.angle_gamma   90.00
#
_symmetry.space_group_name_H-M   'P 1'
#
loop_
_entity.id
_entity.type
_entity.pdbx_description
1 polymer ?
#
loop_
_entity_poly.entity_id
_entity_poly.type
_entity_poly.pdbx_seq_one_letter_code
_entity_poly.pdbx_strand_id
1 'polypeptide(L)'
;MKKRLLSILLLCCMVLTLLPVTAFATGELRDSTNVTVTFDSAGGSEVAPQSVPQGQPAQRPADPVKEGYTFIGWYDKNDLDNKYYNMPEWNFRYSVTKDMVLVAQWMEPMPISTEPITYLDKDGNQQVCNEYTVLTSNTADSILDLDDKWYDLPAGWYVVKGNVTITPRLDTHGAANLILTDGSHLTAEWGINVKEGDTFTVYAQSTGEDTMGRLTACLSEDLHLFEYYVWPSNGLSGIGSGGTRWRKANSGIDESEGTIIINGGYILAKGQDGASAIGGCGGDNVTWSEKSDIRQCGSITINGGIVRTEALTREETLGSAGIGSYQFGYGGSVTINGGTVMANASHDAICTGRGGSITINGGDITARGGLAGLGRGNGIGPSWIASADITINGGNIDASTNRKGAAIGG
;
A
#
# COMPACT_ATOMS: atom_id res chain seq x y z
N MET A 1 -60.21 -50.82 -9.21
CA MET A 1 -59.62 -50.00 -10.28
C MET A 1 -59.31 -48.54 -9.85
N LYS A 2 -60.21 -47.85 -9.15
CA LYS A 2 -60.03 -46.41 -8.78
C LYS A 2 -58.81 -46.15 -7.85
N LYS A 3 -58.43 -47.04 -6.95
CA LYS A 3 -57.26 -46.86 -6.07
C LYS A 3 -55.91 -47.02 -6.79
N ARG A 4 -55.82 -47.83 -7.84
CA ARG A 4 -54.61 -47.98 -8.64
C ARG A 4 -54.36 -46.82 -9.57
N LEU A 5 -55.44 -46.19 -10.09
CA LEU A 5 -55.35 -45.01 -10.94
C LEU A 5 -54.83 -43.79 -10.11
N LEU A 6 -55.29 -43.66 -8.86
CA LEU A 6 -54.88 -42.59 -7.98
C LEU A 6 -53.40 -42.69 -7.59
N SER A 7 -52.88 -43.92 -7.35
CA SER A 7 -51.47 -44.15 -7.04
C SER A 7 -50.55 -43.84 -8.25
N ILE A 8 -51.00 -44.16 -9.45
CA ILE A 8 -50.24 -43.86 -10.69
C ILE A 8 -50.22 -42.35 -10.94
N LEU A 9 -51.35 -41.66 -10.68
CA LEU A 9 -51.43 -40.19 -10.84
C LEU A 9 -50.53 -39.47 -9.80
N LEU A 10 -50.49 -39.97 -8.52
CA LEU A 10 -49.59 -39.43 -7.52
C LEU A 10 -48.11 -39.68 -7.86
N LEU A 11 -47.79 -40.86 -8.41
CA LEU A 11 -46.42 -41.18 -8.81
C LEU A 11 -45.95 -40.29 -10.00
N CYS A 12 -46.84 -40.03 -10.98
CA CYS A 12 -46.56 -39.11 -12.06
C CYS A 12 -46.35 -37.66 -11.59
N CYS A 13 -47.14 -37.19 -10.59
CA CYS A 13 -46.96 -35.87 -10.04
C CYS A 13 -45.62 -35.76 -9.26
N MET A 14 -45.19 -36.82 -8.56
CA MET A 14 -43.88 -36.81 -7.84
C MET A 14 -42.68 -36.86 -8.83
N VAL A 15 -42.81 -37.52 -9.95
CA VAL A 15 -41.75 -37.58 -10.97
C VAL A 15 -41.63 -36.24 -11.72
N LEU A 16 -42.74 -35.52 -11.93
CA LEU A 16 -42.67 -34.19 -12.55
C LEU A 16 -42.04 -33.11 -11.65
N THR A 17 -42.05 -33.28 -10.31
CA THR A 17 -41.42 -32.33 -9.41
C THR A 17 -39.93 -32.57 -9.21
N LEU A 18 -39.38 -33.68 -9.72
CA LEU A 18 -37.95 -34.00 -9.65
C LEU A 18 -37.18 -33.71 -10.94
N LEU A 19 -37.83 -33.20 -11.98
CA LEU A 19 -37.10 -32.67 -13.12
C LEU A 19 -36.50 -31.35 -12.72
N PRO A 20 -35.17 -31.14 -12.88
CA PRO A 20 -34.61 -29.83 -12.72
C PRO A 20 -35.28 -28.93 -13.75
N VAL A 21 -35.99 -27.92 -13.28
CA VAL A 21 -36.41 -26.80 -14.12
C VAL A 21 -35.11 -26.10 -14.52
N THR A 22 -34.52 -26.53 -15.61
CA THR A 22 -33.61 -25.68 -16.34
C THR A 22 -34.46 -24.51 -16.82
N ALA A 23 -34.49 -23.43 -16.01
CA ALA A 23 -34.93 -22.16 -16.48
C ALA A 23 -34.04 -21.85 -17.70
N PHE A 24 -34.55 -21.99 -18.88
CA PHE A 24 -34.00 -21.32 -20.04
C PHE A 24 -34.20 -19.83 -19.78
N ALA A 25 -33.25 -19.22 -19.04
CA ALA A 25 -33.02 -17.82 -19.20
C ALA A 25 -32.53 -17.66 -20.65
N THR A 26 -33.44 -17.32 -21.53
CA THR A 26 -33.10 -16.68 -22.80
C THR A 26 -32.60 -15.26 -22.46
N GLY A 27 -31.53 -15.17 -21.66
CA GLY A 27 -30.63 -14.05 -21.71
C GLY A 27 -29.88 -14.23 -23.03
N GLU A 28 -29.99 -13.25 -23.90
CA GLU A 28 -29.09 -13.12 -25.02
C GLU A 28 -27.68 -13.43 -24.49
N LEU A 29 -27.08 -14.50 -25.02
CA LEU A 29 -25.65 -14.72 -24.91
C LEU A 29 -25.04 -13.47 -25.57
N ARG A 30 -24.72 -12.47 -24.79
CA ARG A 30 -23.75 -11.47 -25.22
C ARG A 30 -22.52 -12.29 -25.56
N ASP A 31 -22.27 -12.37 -26.86
CA ASP A 31 -21.03 -12.91 -27.39
C ASP A 31 -19.91 -12.16 -26.63
N SER A 32 -19.37 -12.79 -25.58
CA SER A 32 -18.31 -12.20 -24.83
C SER A 32 -17.07 -12.27 -25.70
N THR A 33 -16.82 -11.20 -26.44
CA THR A 33 -15.58 -11.07 -27.19
C THR A 33 -14.42 -11.21 -26.21
N ASN A 34 -13.62 -12.24 -26.40
CA ASN A 34 -12.39 -12.38 -25.60
C ASN A 34 -11.33 -11.45 -26.17
N VAL A 35 -10.50 -10.94 -25.28
CA VAL A 35 -9.30 -10.18 -25.60
C VAL A 35 -8.08 -10.99 -25.15
N THR A 36 -6.94 -10.75 -25.80
CA THR A 36 -5.70 -11.47 -25.52
C THR A 36 -4.75 -10.59 -24.72
N VAL A 37 -4.26 -11.11 -23.60
CA VAL A 37 -3.13 -10.54 -22.85
C VAL A 37 -1.89 -11.38 -23.18
N THR A 38 -0.95 -10.77 -23.87
CA THR A 38 0.35 -11.38 -24.20
C THR A 38 1.39 -10.94 -23.19
N PHE A 39 2.23 -11.87 -22.75
CA PHE A 39 3.31 -11.60 -21.81
C PHE A 39 4.64 -11.68 -22.55
N ASP A 40 5.32 -10.55 -22.70
CA ASP A 40 6.67 -10.46 -23.22
C ASP A 40 7.65 -10.49 -22.04
N SER A 41 8.32 -11.61 -21.83
CA SER A 41 9.26 -11.78 -20.71
C SER A 41 10.57 -11.02 -20.89
N ALA A 42 10.80 -10.29 -21.97
CA ALA A 42 11.99 -9.48 -22.25
C ALA A 42 13.31 -10.24 -21.99
N GLY A 43 13.35 -11.49 -22.47
CA GLY A 43 14.50 -12.39 -22.32
C GLY A 43 14.50 -13.24 -21.05
N GLY A 44 13.44 -13.23 -20.27
CA GLY A 44 13.20 -14.21 -19.20
C GLY A 44 12.50 -15.48 -19.70
N SER A 45 12.13 -16.36 -18.77
CA SER A 45 11.39 -17.59 -19.07
C SER A 45 10.04 -17.26 -19.74
N GLU A 46 9.60 -18.11 -20.63
CA GLU A 46 8.36 -17.94 -21.40
C GLU A 46 7.13 -17.95 -20.48
N VAL A 47 6.18 -17.03 -20.73
CA VAL A 47 4.90 -16.94 -20.05
C VAL A 47 3.78 -17.04 -21.10
N ALA A 48 2.86 -17.99 -20.92
CA ALA A 48 1.79 -18.24 -21.86
C ALA A 48 0.78 -17.05 -21.89
N PRO A 49 0.27 -16.67 -23.07
CA PRO A 49 -0.76 -15.64 -23.17
C PRO A 49 -2.09 -16.11 -22.55
N GLN A 50 -2.91 -15.16 -22.12
CA GLN A 50 -4.23 -15.40 -21.56
C GLN A 50 -5.33 -14.87 -22.48
N SER A 51 -6.38 -15.67 -22.65
CA SER A 51 -7.63 -15.23 -23.28
C SER A 51 -8.62 -14.84 -22.19
N VAL A 52 -8.97 -13.56 -22.14
CA VAL A 52 -9.76 -12.95 -21.05
C VAL A 52 -11.07 -12.42 -21.64
N PRO A 53 -12.25 -12.67 -21.03
CA PRO A 53 -13.47 -12.01 -21.45
C PRO A 53 -13.32 -10.49 -21.35
N GLN A 54 -13.71 -9.76 -22.39
CA GLN A 54 -13.59 -8.30 -22.44
C GLN A 54 -14.28 -7.66 -21.21
N GLY A 55 -13.56 -6.81 -20.50
CA GLY A 55 -14.03 -6.16 -19.27
C GLY A 55 -13.77 -6.96 -17.99
N GLN A 56 -13.11 -8.11 -18.08
CA GLN A 56 -12.64 -8.86 -16.90
C GLN A 56 -11.13 -8.68 -16.68
N PRO A 57 -10.61 -8.85 -15.46
CA PRO A 57 -9.20 -8.81 -15.19
C PRO A 57 -8.48 -10.07 -15.67
N ALA A 58 -7.21 -9.91 -16.08
CA ALA A 58 -6.31 -11.03 -16.30
C ALA A 58 -5.81 -11.60 -14.98
N GLN A 59 -5.37 -12.86 -14.96
CA GLN A 59 -4.72 -13.45 -13.80
C GLN A 59 -3.22 -13.10 -13.81
N ARG A 60 -2.65 -12.75 -12.62
CA ARG A 60 -1.21 -12.60 -12.50
C ARG A 60 -0.53 -13.94 -12.76
N PRO A 61 0.36 -14.05 -13.76
CA PRO A 61 1.11 -15.28 -13.97
C PRO A 61 2.18 -15.44 -12.89
N ALA A 62 2.80 -16.62 -12.82
CA ALA A 62 4.03 -16.80 -12.06
C ALA A 62 5.12 -15.87 -12.62
N ASP A 63 5.93 -15.32 -11.74
CA ASP A 63 7.01 -14.41 -12.13
C ASP A 63 8.02 -15.16 -13.03
N PRO A 64 8.40 -14.58 -14.17
CA PRO A 64 9.39 -15.17 -15.03
C PRO A 64 10.79 -15.12 -14.38
N VAL A 65 11.70 -15.96 -14.86
CA VAL A 65 13.08 -16.02 -14.39
C VAL A 65 14.02 -15.61 -15.51
N LYS A 66 14.97 -14.73 -15.20
CA LYS A 66 16.07 -14.34 -16.10
C LYS A 66 17.37 -14.41 -15.32
N GLU A 67 18.32 -15.21 -15.83
CA GLU A 67 19.60 -15.41 -15.15
C GLU A 67 20.35 -14.08 -14.98
N GLY A 68 20.80 -13.81 -13.76
CA GLY A 68 21.51 -12.58 -13.41
C GLY A 68 20.65 -11.34 -13.29
N TYR A 69 19.31 -11.45 -13.24
CA TYR A 69 18.40 -10.31 -13.10
C TYR A 69 17.33 -10.60 -12.07
N THR A 70 16.81 -9.54 -11.47
CA THR A 70 15.64 -9.59 -10.59
C THR A 70 14.41 -9.07 -11.33
N PHE A 71 13.30 -9.80 -11.27
CA PHE A 71 12.03 -9.39 -11.86
C PHE A 71 11.42 -8.25 -11.03
N ILE A 72 11.04 -7.16 -11.70
CA ILE A 72 10.45 -5.99 -11.06
C ILE A 72 8.94 -5.98 -11.18
N GLY A 73 8.40 -6.46 -12.30
CA GLY A 73 6.96 -6.48 -12.53
C GLY A 73 6.60 -6.51 -14.00
N TRP A 74 5.29 -6.50 -14.27
CA TRP A 74 4.72 -6.43 -15.59
C TRP A 74 4.23 -5.03 -15.89
N TYR A 75 4.55 -4.50 -17.08
CA TYR A 75 4.21 -3.14 -17.50
C TYR A 75 3.51 -3.14 -18.85
N ASP A 76 2.49 -2.29 -19.04
CA ASP A 76 1.85 -2.18 -20.35
C ASP A 76 2.84 -1.62 -21.38
N LYS A 77 3.00 -2.33 -22.49
CA LYS A 77 3.91 -1.93 -23.56
C LYS A 77 3.61 -0.53 -24.11
N ASN A 78 2.32 -0.19 -24.23
CA ASN A 78 1.93 1.12 -24.73
C ASN A 78 2.38 2.25 -23.79
N ASP A 79 2.47 1.96 -22.51
CA ASP A 79 2.90 2.91 -21.50
C ASP A 79 4.43 3.03 -21.49
N LEU A 80 5.15 1.92 -21.66
CA LEU A 80 6.61 1.91 -21.79
C LEU A 80 7.11 2.64 -23.06
N ASP A 81 6.34 2.55 -24.15
CA ASP A 81 6.67 3.24 -25.42
C ASP A 81 6.42 4.76 -25.32
N ASN A 82 5.66 5.21 -24.32
CA ASN A 82 5.32 6.61 -24.14
C ASN A 82 6.25 7.26 -23.09
N LYS A 83 7.36 7.81 -23.56
CA LYS A 83 8.42 8.42 -22.73
C LYS A 83 7.98 9.54 -21.78
N TYR A 84 6.76 10.04 -21.92
CA TYR A 84 6.20 11.09 -21.06
C TYR A 84 5.49 10.57 -19.82
N TYR A 85 5.30 9.25 -19.69
CA TYR A 85 4.54 8.66 -18.59
C TYR A 85 5.32 7.53 -17.97
N ASN A 86 5.84 7.77 -16.80
CA ASN A 86 6.46 6.76 -15.97
C ASN A 86 5.32 5.97 -15.30
N MET A 87 4.89 4.88 -15.94
CA MET A 87 3.71 4.13 -15.55
C MET A 87 4.03 3.11 -14.46
N PRO A 88 3.12 2.88 -13.51
CA PRO A 88 3.29 1.85 -12.48
C PRO A 88 3.23 0.46 -13.08
N GLU A 89 3.69 -0.53 -12.32
CA GLU A 89 3.45 -1.93 -12.60
C GLU A 89 1.97 -2.20 -12.88
N TRP A 90 1.68 -3.08 -13.84
CA TRP A 90 0.31 -3.45 -14.19
C TRP A 90 -0.41 -4.09 -12.98
N ASN A 91 -1.54 -3.51 -12.60
CA ASN A 91 -2.37 -4.10 -11.58
C ASN A 91 -3.35 -5.11 -12.20
N PHE A 92 -3.21 -6.37 -11.83
CA PHE A 92 -4.03 -7.47 -12.33
C PHE A 92 -5.49 -7.47 -11.85
N ARG A 93 -5.91 -6.45 -11.12
CA ARG A 93 -7.34 -6.18 -10.83
C ARG A 93 -8.02 -5.36 -11.92
N TYR A 94 -7.25 -4.77 -12.84
CA TYR A 94 -7.84 -3.94 -13.90
C TYR A 94 -8.53 -4.79 -14.95
N SER A 95 -9.69 -4.29 -15.39
CA SER A 95 -10.42 -4.86 -16.49
C SER A 95 -9.66 -4.69 -17.79
N VAL A 96 -9.45 -5.78 -18.50
CA VAL A 96 -8.84 -5.77 -19.85
C VAL A 96 -9.93 -5.56 -20.88
N THR A 97 -9.87 -4.46 -21.62
CA THR A 97 -10.92 -4.07 -22.59
C THR A 97 -10.50 -4.23 -24.05
N LYS A 98 -9.25 -4.54 -24.32
CA LYS A 98 -8.66 -4.74 -25.65
C LYS A 98 -7.45 -5.65 -25.55
N ASP A 99 -7.00 -6.19 -26.68
CA ASP A 99 -5.73 -6.90 -26.75
C ASP A 99 -4.59 -6.01 -26.22
N MET A 100 -3.71 -6.58 -25.42
CA MET A 100 -2.58 -5.86 -24.83
C MET A 100 -1.34 -6.75 -24.68
N VAL A 101 -0.20 -6.10 -24.53
CA VAL A 101 1.08 -6.74 -24.25
C VAL A 101 1.60 -6.21 -22.94
N LEU A 102 1.86 -7.10 -21.99
CA LEU A 102 2.56 -6.80 -20.76
C LEU A 102 4.03 -7.22 -20.91
N VAL A 103 4.94 -6.31 -20.64
CA VAL A 103 6.39 -6.50 -20.77
C VAL A 103 7.01 -6.61 -19.38
N ALA A 104 7.80 -7.65 -19.17
CA ALA A 104 8.57 -7.81 -17.95
C ALA A 104 9.67 -6.75 -17.85
N GLN A 105 9.79 -6.11 -16.69
CA GLN A 105 10.91 -5.25 -16.36
C GLN A 105 11.88 -5.98 -15.44
N TRP A 106 13.17 -5.72 -15.64
CA TRP A 106 14.28 -6.42 -14.99
C TRP A 106 15.27 -5.43 -14.42
N MET A 107 15.75 -5.71 -13.22
CA MET A 107 16.81 -4.96 -12.58
C MET A 107 18.09 -5.79 -12.51
N GLU A 108 19.22 -5.16 -12.72
CA GLU A 108 20.52 -5.79 -12.45
C GLU A 108 20.66 -6.10 -10.95
N PRO A 109 21.29 -7.23 -10.58
CA PRO A 109 21.43 -7.59 -9.18
C PRO A 109 22.28 -6.57 -8.43
N MET A 110 21.81 -6.13 -7.29
CA MET A 110 22.60 -5.31 -6.39
C MET A 110 23.70 -6.13 -5.73
N PRO A 111 24.88 -5.53 -5.45
CA PRO A 111 25.94 -6.23 -4.75
C PRO A 111 25.50 -6.73 -3.38
N ILE A 112 25.70 -8.03 -3.11
CA ILE A 112 25.36 -8.66 -1.84
C ILE A 112 26.60 -8.70 -0.95
N SER A 113 26.44 -8.23 0.29
CA SER A 113 27.42 -8.41 1.38
C SER A 113 27.11 -9.70 2.12
N THR A 114 28.15 -10.46 2.44
CA THR A 114 28.08 -11.70 3.23
C THR A 114 28.71 -11.54 4.63
N GLU A 115 29.09 -10.32 5.03
CA GLU A 115 29.54 -10.05 6.39
C GLU A 115 28.35 -10.13 7.35
N PRO A 116 28.38 -10.97 8.40
CA PRO A 116 27.27 -11.07 9.32
C PRO A 116 26.95 -9.74 10.01
N ILE A 117 25.66 -9.38 10.05
CA ILE A 117 25.20 -8.21 10.77
C ILE A 117 24.08 -8.58 11.74
N THR A 118 24.08 -8.01 12.93
CA THR A 118 23.07 -8.26 13.95
C THR A 118 21.93 -7.26 13.87
N TYR A 119 20.74 -7.69 14.27
CA TYR A 119 19.55 -6.85 14.44
C TYR A 119 18.66 -7.42 15.55
N LEU A 120 17.71 -6.64 16.03
CA LEU A 120 16.70 -7.06 17.00
C LEU A 120 15.41 -7.44 16.26
N ASP A 121 14.86 -8.63 16.57
CA ASP A 121 13.56 -9.05 16.07
C ASP A 121 12.40 -8.33 16.80
N LYS A 122 11.16 -8.67 16.45
CA LYS A 122 9.95 -8.10 17.05
C LYS A 122 9.83 -8.29 18.57
N ASP A 123 10.51 -9.29 19.13
CA ASP A 123 10.50 -9.63 20.56
C ASP A 123 11.74 -9.09 21.28
N GLY A 124 12.60 -8.33 20.57
CA GLY A 124 13.84 -7.76 21.09
C GLY A 124 15.01 -8.76 21.16
N ASN A 125 14.87 -9.95 20.57
CA ASN A 125 15.95 -10.93 20.54
C ASN A 125 16.93 -10.60 19.42
N GLN A 126 18.23 -10.77 19.71
CA GLN A 126 19.26 -10.57 18.69
C GLN A 126 19.24 -11.68 17.65
N GLN A 127 19.20 -11.28 16.39
CA GLN A 127 19.28 -12.12 15.21
C GLN A 127 20.49 -11.75 14.36
N VAL A 128 20.83 -12.59 13.39
CA VAL A 128 21.95 -12.36 12.46
C VAL A 128 21.44 -12.44 11.03
N CYS A 129 21.76 -11.44 10.23
CA CYS A 129 21.58 -11.44 8.79
C CYS A 129 22.95 -11.69 8.13
N ASN A 130 23.03 -12.71 7.26
CA ASN A 130 24.27 -13.12 6.62
C ASN A 130 24.38 -12.68 5.14
N GLU A 131 23.28 -12.29 4.54
CA GLU A 131 23.23 -11.85 3.14
C GLU A 131 22.34 -10.63 3.02
N TYR A 132 22.88 -9.51 2.56
CA TYR A 132 22.14 -8.25 2.44
C TYR A 132 22.81 -7.31 1.44
N THR A 133 22.04 -6.39 0.93
CA THR A 133 22.53 -5.24 0.13
C THR A 133 22.78 -4.04 1.05
N VAL A 134 23.94 -3.41 0.93
CA VAL A 134 24.20 -2.14 1.59
C VAL A 134 23.63 -1.01 0.75
N LEU A 135 22.68 -0.26 1.31
CA LEU A 135 22.16 0.92 0.64
C LEU A 135 23.20 2.02 0.58
N THR A 136 23.34 2.61 -0.60
CA THR A 136 24.22 3.76 -0.85
C THR A 136 23.41 4.96 -1.30
N SER A 137 23.94 6.16 -1.08
CA SER A 137 23.26 7.38 -1.49
C SER A 137 23.04 7.40 -3.00
N ASN A 138 21.83 7.81 -3.39
CA ASN A 138 21.43 8.06 -4.76
C ASN A 138 20.71 9.42 -4.77
N THR A 139 21.44 10.46 -5.16
CA THR A 139 20.92 11.82 -5.23
C THR A 139 20.81 12.24 -6.68
N ALA A 140 19.64 12.67 -7.08
CA ALA A 140 19.45 13.27 -8.41
C ALA A 140 19.88 14.74 -8.36
N ASP A 141 20.68 15.18 -9.34
CA ASP A 141 21.16 16.56 -9.43
C ASP A 141 20.04 17.58 -9.71
N SER A 142 18.89 17.13 -10.17
CA SER A 142 17.73 17.95 -10.47
C SER A 142 16.44 17.16 -10.33
N ILE A 143 15.43 17.80 -9.75
CA ILE A 143 14.05 17.34 -9.69
C ILE A 143 13.42 17.14 -11.08
N LEU A 144 13.91 17.83 -12.08
CA LEU A 144 13.47 17.74 -13.48
C LEU A 144 14.01 16.48 -14.18
N ASP A 145 15.06 15.85 -13.62
CA ASP A 145 15.60 14.58 -14.10
C ASP A 145 14.92 13.37 -13.48
N LEU A 146 13.89 13.58 -12.65
CA LEU A 146 13.09 12.52 -12.01
C LEU A 146 12.13 11.81 -12.96
N ASP A 147 12.16 12.14 -14.25
CA ASP A 147 11.25 11.55 -15.24
C ASP A 147 11.34 10.02 -15.33
N ASP A 148 12.36 9.37 -14.71
CA ASP A 148 12.59 7.94 -14.90
C ASP A 148 13.02 7.14 -13.66
N LYS A 149 13.08 7.69 -12.42
CA LYS A 149 13.87 6.98 -11.41
C LYS A 149 13.16 6.82 -10.07
N TRP A 150 12.47 5.71 -9.96
CA TRP A 150 12.22 5.09 -8.66
C TRP A 150 13.47 4.27 -8.29
N TYR A 151 13.71 4.14 -7.01
CA TYR A 151 14.77 3.29 -6.51
C TYR A 151 14.10 1.98 -6.07
N ASP A 152 14.16 0.98 -6.95
CA ASP A 152 13.52 -0.31 -6.69
C ASP A 152 14.21 -1.06 -5.55
N LEU A 153 13.41 -1.56 -4.62
CA LEU A 153 13.81 -2.45 -3.54
C LEU A 153 13.14 -3.82 -3.73
N PRO A 154 13.72 -4.74 -4.49
CA PRO A 154 13.25 -6.11 -4.59
C PRO A 154 13.15 -6.81 -3.23
N ALA A 155 12.48 -7.96 -3.18
CA ALA A 155 12.47 -8.79 -1.99
C ALA A 155 13.90 -9.11 -1.54
N GLY A 156 14.24 -8.81 -0.29
CA GLY A 156 15.59 -8.99 0.22
C GLY A 156 15.87 -8.27 1.54
N TRP A 157 17.12 -8.34 1.94
CA TRP A 157 17.63 -7.65 3.11
C TRP A 157 18.51 -6.46 2.69
N TYR A 158 18.27 -5.33 3.33
CA TYR A 158 18.95 -4.06 3.09
C TYR A 158 19.53 -3.54 4.39
N VAL A 159 20.70 -2.95 4.32
CA VAL A 159 21.39 -2.40 5.50
C VAL A 159 21.80 -0.96 5.22
N VAL A 160 21.51 -0.10 6.17
CA VAL A 160 21.98 1.28 6.18
C VAL A 160 23.22 1.38 7.09
N LYS A 161 24.33 1.84 6.54
CA LYS A 161 25.56 2.13 7.28
C LYS A 161 25.93 3.60 7.09
N GLY A 162 26.03 4.35 8.20
CA GLY A 162 26.30 5.79 8.16
C GLY A 162 25.11 6.59 7.60
N ASN A 163 25.39 7.72 6.99
CA ASN A 163 24.37 8.60 6.42
C ASN A 163 24.13 8.26 4.95
N VAL A 164 22.90 7.91 4.60
CA VAL A 164 22.48 7.56 3.25
C VAL A 164 21.30 8.45 2.87
N THR A 165 21.39 9.12 1.73
CA THR A 165 20.30 9.91 1.17
C THR A 165 19.88 9.31 -0.16
N ILE A 166 18.59 9.04 -0.30
CA ILE A 166 17.99 8.53 -1.54
C ILE A 166 16.91 9.53 -1.94
N THR A 167 17.16 10.29 -3.00
CA THR A 167 16.23 11.29 -3.52
C THR A 167 15.06 10.64 -4.26
N PRO A 168 15.26 9.67 -5.18
CA PRO A 168 14.14 8.98 -5.81
C PRO A 168 13.25 8.27 -4.78
N ARG A 169 11.94 8.18 -5.06
CA ARG A 169 11.05 7.38 -4.22
C ARG A 169 11.50 5.94 -4.20
N LEU A 170 11.65 5.38 -3.01
CA LEU A 170 11.90 3.94 -2.84
C LEU A 170 10.62 3.16 -3.19
N ASP A 171 10.71 2.17 -4.05
CA ASP A 171 9.58 1.31 -4.44
C ASP A 171 9.84 -0.14 -4.05
N THR A 172 9.02 -0.69 -3.18
CA THR A 172 9.19 -2.07 -2.73
C THR A 172 8.57 -3.05 -3.74
N HIS A 173 9.20 -4.22 -3.88
CA HIS A 173 8.71 -5.33 -4.69
C HIS A 173 8.83 -6.63 -3.89
N GLY A 174 7.71 -7.08 -3.31
CA GLY A 174 7.67 -8.21 -2.40
C GLY A 174 8.11 -7.86 -0.97
N ALA A 175 8.92 -8.70 -0.33
CA ALA A 175 9.32 -8.52 1.08
C ALA A 175 10.69 -7.82 1.19
N ALA A 176 10.69 -6.51 1.42
CA ALA A 176 11.90 -5.73 1.67
C ALA A 176 12.12 -5.53 3.19
N ASN A 177 13.28 -5.97 3.69
CA ASN A 177 13.67 -5.91 5.10
C ASN A 177 14.83 -4.93 5.27
N LEU A 178 14.66 -3.88 6.04
CA LEU A 178 15.64 -2.82 6.26
C LEU A 178 16.22 -2.87 7.67
N ILE A 179 17.53 -3.06 7.79
CA ILE A 179 18.25 -2.95 9.06
C ILE A 179 18.90 -1.56 9.13
N LEU A 180 18.51 -0.78 10.12
CA LEU A 180 19.14 0.47 10.48
C LEU A 180 20.25 0.18 11.51
N THR A 181 21.51 0.31 11.10
CA THR A 181 22.63 0.12 12.04
C THR A 181 22.70 1.25 13.05
N ASP A 182 23.30 1.01 14.20
CA ASP A 182 23.47 2.03 15.22
C ASP A 182 24.22 3.25 14.66
N GLY A 183 23.68 4.43 14.94
CA GLY A 183 24.20 5.70 14.45
C GLY A 183 23.99 5.96 12.95
N SER A 184 23.37 5.05 12.22
CA SER A 184 23.05 5.28 10.80
C SER A 184 21.82 6.15 10.60
N HIS A 185 21.73 6.78 9.44
CA HIS A 185 20.57 7.58 9.06
C HIS A 185 20.25 7.41 7.57
N LEU A 186 19.09 6.85 7.27
CA LEU A 186 18.52 6.85 5.92
C LEU A 186 17.56 8.02 5.77
N THR A 187 17.81 8.87 4.78
CA THR A 187 16.87 9.90 4.33
C THR A 187 16.28 9.47 3.00
N ALA A 188 15.01 9.12 2.99
CA ALA A 188 14.22 8.85 1.79
C ALA A 188 13.41 10.11 1.45
N GLU A 189 13.96 10.97 0.57
CA GLU A 189 13.42 12.32 0.33
C GLU A 189 12.03 12.31 -0.31
N TRP A 190 11.69 11.27 -1.07
CA TRP A 190 10.37 11.10 -1.67
C TRP A 190 9.57 9.99 -1.01
N GLY A 191 10.00 9.54 0.17
CA GLY A 191 9.38 8.49 0.94
C GLY A 191 9.56 7.10 0.32
N ILE A 192 8.78 6.16 0.84
CA ILE A 192 8.84 4.74 0.51
C ILE A 192 7.46 4.27 0.07
N ASN A 193 7.36 3.72 -1.13
CA ASN A 193 6.13 3.13 -1.65
C ASN A 193 6.03 1.67 -1.22
N VAL A 194 4.90 1.31 -0.59
CA VAL A 194 4.58 -0.05 -0.17
C VAL A 194 3.18 -0.37 -0.68
N LYS A 195 3.11 -0.99 -1.85
CA LYS A 195 1.85 -1.31 -2.53
C LYS A 195 1.32 -2.67 -2.11
N GLU A 196 0.09 -2.97 -2.47
CA GLU A 196 -0.53 -4.27 -2.21
C GLU A 196 0.32 -5.43 -2.73
N GLY A 197 0.46 -6.46 -1.90
CA GLY A 197 1.33 -7.61 -2.16
C GLY A 197 2.74 -7.43 -1.61
N ASP A 198 3.16 -6.21 -1.29
CA ASP A 198 4.47 -5.93 -0.74
C ASP A 198 4.47 -5.88 0.78
N THR A 199 5.64 -6.13 1.34
CA THR A 199 5.90 -6.00 2.77
C THR A 199 7.19 -5.22 3.00
N PHE A 200 7.11 -4.14 3.76
CA PHE A 200 8.27 -3.37 4.19
C PHE A 200 8.46 -3.51 5.70
N THR A 201 9.62 -4.06 6.11
CA THR A 201 9.92 -4.28 7.52
C THR A 201 11.18 -3.52 7.92
N VAL A 202 11.11 -2.76 9.01
CA VAL A 202 12.24 -2.02 9.58
C VAL A 202 12.71 -2.67 10.88
N TYR A 203 14.02 -2.84 11.00
CA TYR A 203 14.72 -3.37 12.16
C TYR A 203 15.81 -2.40 12.62
N ALA A 204 16.22 -2.51 13.87
CA ALA A 204 17.37 -1.78 14.45
C ALA A 204 18.31 -2.74 15.15
N GLN A 205 19.53 -2.28 15.46
CA GLN A 205 20.51 -3.04 16.24
C GLN A 205 20.38 -2.83 17.74
N SER A 206 19.84 -1.68 18.15
CA SER A 206 19.66 -1.32 19.56
C SER A 206 18.32 -0.62 19.79
N THR A 207 17.96 -0.41 21.07
CA THR A 207 16.74 0.27 21.49
C THR A 207 17.00 1.65 22.10
N GLY A 208 18.25 2.07 22.24
CA GLY A 208 18.61 3.38 22.80
C GLY A 208 18.30 4.53 21.84
N GLU A 209 17.58 5.55 22.28
CA GLU A 209 17.19 6.69 21.44
C GLU A 209 18.38 7.40 20.79
N ASP A 210 19.49 7.50 21.52
CA ASP A 210 20.71 8.17 21.04
C ASP A 210 21.56 7.30 20.12
N THR A 211 21.37 5.99 20.14
CA THR A 211 22.22 5.02 19.43
C THR A 211 21.52 4.38 18.24
N MET A 212 20.22 4.09 18.36
CA MET A 212 19.50 3.39 17.30
C MET A 212 19.58 4.12 15.95
N GLY A 213 19.64 3.37 14.89
CA GLY A 213 19.61 3.92 13.53
C GLY A 213 18.30 4.61 13.20
N ARG A 214 18.35 5.54 12.26
CA ARG A 214 17.24 6.46 11.91
C ARG A 214 16.79 6.29 10.50
N LEU A 215 15.47 6.42 10.29
CA LEU A 215 14.83 6.56 8.98
C LEU A 215 14.02 7.84 8.98
N THR A 216 14.34 8.74 8.05
CA THR A 216 13.51 9.89 7.73
C THR A 216 12.88 9.66 6.35
N ALA A 217 11.59 9.45 6.33
CA ALA A 217 10.80 9.31 5.11
C ALA A 217 9.91 10.55 5.00
N CYS A 218 10.39 11.55 4.29
CA CYS A 218 9.70 12.82 4.18
C CYS A 218 9.91 13.40 2.79
N LEU A 219 8.97 14.21 2.38
CA LEU A 219 9.09 15.02 1.19
C LEU A 219 9.84 16.29 1.53
N SER A 220 10.75 16.68 0.64
CA SER A 220 11.43 17.95 0.73
C SER A 220 10.42 19.11 0.77
N GLU A 221 10.64 20.10 1.63
CA GLU A 221 9.80 21.30 1.70
C GLU A 221 9.89 22.13 0.41
N ASP A 222 10.91 21.92 -0.41
CA ASP A 222 11.13 22.58 -1.70
C ASP A 222 10.22 22.08 -2.84
N LEU A 223 9.30 21.18 -2.55
CA LEU A 223 8.31 20.66 -3.52
C LEU A 223 7.34 21.69 -4.08
N HIS A 224 7.49 22.97 -3.73
CA HIS A 224 6.76 24.08 -4.38
C HIS A 224 6.93 24.15 -5.90
N LEU A 225 7.97 23.48 -6.44
CA LEU A 225 8.18 23.42 -7.89
C LEU A 225 7.18 22.51 -8.61
N PHE A 226 6.41 21.69 -7.87
CA PHE A 226 5.40 20.81 -8.43
C PHE A 226 4.01 21.41 -8.58
N GLU A 227 3.76 22.66 -8.16
CA GLU A 227 2.49 23.35 -8.42
C GLU A 227 2.08 23.34 -9.91
N TYR A 228 3.03 23.07 -10.79
CA TYR A 228 2.77 23.05 -12.24
C TYR A 228 2.44 21.65 -12.79
N TYR A 229 2.74 20.57 -12.06
CA TYR A 229 2.72 19.22 -12.60
C TYR A 229 1.98 18.18 -11.77
N VAL A 230 1.66 18.45 -10.53
CA VAL A 230 0.87 17.54 -9.69
C VAL A 230 -0.43 18.25 -9.32
N TRP A 231 -1.55 17.71 -9.74
CA TRP A 231 -2.85 18.16 -9.26
C TRP A 231 -2.87 18.04 -7.73
N PRO A 232 -3.40 19.04 -7.00
CA PRO A 232 -3.29 19.13 -5.55
C PRO A 232 -3.99 17.99 -4.77
N SER A 233 -4.45 16.98 -5.42
CA SER A 233 -5.26 15.90 -4.87
C SER A 233 -4.53 14.58 -4.58
N ASN A 234 -3.26 14.43 -4.93
CA ASN A 234 -2.52 13.16 -4.78
C ASN A 234 -1.26 13.30 -3.95
N GLY A 235 -1.43 13.53 -2.64
CA GLY A 235 -0.30 13.58 -1.71
C GLY A 235 0.52 12.29 -1.68
N LEU A 236 1.80 12.42 -1.32
CA LEU A 236 2.71 11.30 -1.12
C LEU A 236 2.73 10.90 0.36
N SER A 237 2.55 9.61 0.63
CA SER A 237 2.82 9.08 1.96
C SER A 237 4.32 9.01 2.24
N GLY A 238 4.72 9.26 3.48
CA GLY A 238 6.11 9.07 3.89
C GLY A 238 6.53 7.61 3.74
N ILE A 239 5.76 6.69 4.31
CA ILE A 239 5.92 5.24 4.13
C ILE A 239 4.53 4.66 3.85
N GLY A 240 4.34 4.07 2.67
CA GLY A 240 3.08 3.46 2.30
C GLY A 240 2.69 3.72 0.85
N SER A 241 1.47 3.33 0.48
CA SER A 241 0.98 3.54 -0.89
C SER A 241 0.66 5.02 -1.13
N GLY A 242 0.82 5.45 -2.34
CA GLY A 242 0.44 6.80 -2.77
C GLY A 242 1.53 7.52 -3.53
N GLY A 243 1.09 8.54 -4.28
CA GLY A 243 1.96 9.30 -5.15
C GLY A 243 2.16 8.63 -6.48
N THR A 244 1.06 8.45 -7.20
CA THR A 244 1.16 7.99 -8.58
C THR A 244 1.85 9.02 -9.43
N ARG A 245 2.79 8.53 -10.20
CA ARG A 245 3.30 9.23 -11.37
C ARG A 245 2.12 9.57 -12.28
N TRP A 246 1.99 10.85 -12.65
CA TRP A 246 1.13 11.38 -13.72
C TRP A 246 -0.07 10.51 -14.13
N ARG A 247 -1.26 10.88 -13.72
CA ARG A 247 -2.47 10.22 -14.18
C ARG A 247 -3.20 11.03 -15.23
N LYS A 248 -3.55 10.33 -16.31
CA LYS A 248 -4.70 10.70 -17.12
C LYS A 248 -5.94 10.57 -16.21
N ALA A 249 -6.63 11.67 -15.94
CA ALA A 249 -7.93 11.66 -15.28
C ALA A 249 -8.81 10.61 -15.97
N ASN A 250 -9.17 9.53 -15.31
CA ASN A 250 -9.99 8.39 -15.73
C ASN A 250 -9.27 7.02 -15.74
N SER A 251 -8.04 6.89 -15.26
CA SER A 251 -7.35 5.59 -15.30
C SER A 251 -7.74 4.63 -14.15
N GLY A 252 -8.62 5.04 -13.21
CA GLY A 252 -9.15 4.13 -12.16
C GLY A 252 -8.09 3.32 -11.41
N ILE A 253 -6.89 3.88 -11.24
CA ILE A 253 -5.77 3.13 -10.65
C ILE A 253 -5.93 3.11 -9.14
N ASP A 254 -6.16 1.94 -8.62
CA ASP A 254 -6.30 1.65 -7.22
C ASP A 254 -4.91 1.31 -6.65
N GLU A 255 -4.35 2.22 -5.86
CA GLU A 255 -3.14 1.92 -5.10
C GLU A 255 -3.53 1.45 -3.70
N SER A 256 -3.89 0.19 -3.64
CA SER A 256 -4.06 -0.49 -2.36
C SER A 256 -2.71 -0.57 -1.63
N GLU A 257 -2.78 -0.48 -0.32
CA GLU A 257 -1.61 -0.45 0.56
C GLU A 257 -1.13 -1.86 0.89
N GLY A 258 0.19 -2.03 0.97
CA GLY A 258 0.85 -3.26 1.41
C GLY A 258 0.95 -3.38 2.93
N THR A 259 1.91 -4.15 3.38
CA THR A 259 2.15 -4.40 4.81
C THR A 259 3.39 -3.64 5.29
N ILE A 260 3.26 -2.87 6.38
CA ILE A 260 4.35 -2.13 7.00
C ILE A 260 4.58 -2.67 8.40
N ILE A 261 5.82 -3.05 8.73
CA ILE A 261 6.20 -3.59 10.03
C ILE A 261 7.39 -2.80 10.57
N ILE A 262 7.27 -2.24 11.77
CA ILE A 262 8.34 -1.52 12.45
C ILE A 262 8.69 -2.29 13.72
N ASN A 263 9.86 -2.95 13.72
CA ASN A 263 10.37 -3.69 14.88
C ASN A 263 11.31 -2.84 15.74
N GLY A 264 11.86 -1.74 15.20
CA GLY A 264 12.77 -0.87 15.91
C GLY A 264 13.25 0.31 15.07
N GLY A 265 14.15 1.11 15.63
CA GLY A 265 14.71 2.30 15.00
C GLY A 265 13.94 3.58 15.35
N TYR A 266 14.55 4.72 15.00
CA TYR A 266 13.91 6.02 15.08
C TYR A 266 13.33 6.37 13.71
N ILE A 267 12.02 6.36 13.59
CA ILE A 267 11.29 6.58 12.34
C ILE A 267 10.63 7.96 12.39
N LEU A 268 10.99 8.82 11.46
CA LEU A 268 10.26 10.06 11.18
C LEU A 268 9.63 9.96 9.80
N ALA A 269 8.32 9.93 9.76
CA ALA A 269 7.57 9.89 8.51
C ALA A 269 6.69 11.14 8.37
N LYS A 270 6.65 11.73 7.17
CA LYS A 270 5.80 12.88 6.86
C LYS A 270 4.92 12.58 5.66
N GLY A 271 3.62 12.86 5.81
CA GLY A 271 2.66 12.82 4.72
C GLY A 271 2.31 14.22 4.25
N GLN A 272 2.02 14.39 2.96
CA GLN A 272 1.64 15.67 2.38
C GLN A 272 0.28 15.59 1.69
N ASP A 273 -0.41 16.73 1.70
CA ASP A 273 -1.60 17.03 0.87
C ASP A 273 -2.64 15.90 0.77
N GLY A 274 -3.08 15.39 1.93
CA GLY A 274 -4.09 14.35 2.03
C GLY A 274 -3.54 12.93 2.13
N ALA A 275 -2.22 12.72 2.07
CA ALA A 275 -1.61 11.42 2.32
C ALA A 275 -1.28 11.19 3.79
N SER A 276 -1.27 9.94 4.19
CA SER A 276 -0.82 9.53 5.53
C SER A 276 0.69 9.62 5.66
N ALA A 277 1.20 9.90 6.85
CA ALA A 277 2.64 9.83 7.06
C ALA A 277 3.14 8.38 7.01
N ILE A 278 2.43 7.45 7.66
CA ILE A 278 2.63 6.00 7.52
C ILE A 278 1.29 5.39 7.12
N GLY A 279 1.21 4.80 5.93
CA GLY A 279 -0.01 4.17 5.43
C GLY A 279 -0.42 4.64 4.04
N GLY A 280 -1.68 4.43 3.68
CA GLY A 280 -2.21 4.74 2.37
C GLY A 280 -2.50 6.22 2.14
N CYS A 281 -2.51 6.67 0.90
CA CYS A 281 -3.02 7.97 0.56
C CYS A 281 -4.55 7.98 0.48
N GLY A 282 -5.15 9.10 0.89
CA GLY A 282 -6.56 9.38 0.65
C GLY A 282 -6.83 9.49 -0.85
N GLY A 283 -7.99 9.01 -1.26
CA GLY A 283 -8.45 9.21 -2.64
C GLY A 283 -8.90 10.64 -2.87
N ASP A 284 -8.78 11.06 -4.11
CA ASP A 284 -9.38 12.31 -4.58
C ASP A 284 -10.88 12.36 -4.30
N ASN A 285 -11.44 13.56 -4.32
CA ASN A 285 -12.87 13.79 -4.48
C ASN A 285 -13.35 13.16 -5.79
N VAL A 286 -13.43 11.82 -5.79
CA VAL A 286 -14.00 11.10 -6.92
C VAL A 286 -15.46 11.49 -6.98
N THR A 287 -15.81 12.22 -8.02
CA THR A 287 -17.21 12.39 -8.39
C THR A 287 -17.87 11.02 -8.40
N TRP A 288 -18.81 10.83 -7.53
CA TRP A 288 -19.74 9.74 -7.24
C TRP A 288 -20.17 8.85 -8.42
N SER A 289 -19.28 8.31 -9.20
CA SER A 289 -19.64 7.25 -10.15
C SER A 289 -19.42 5.90 -9.49
N GLU A 290 -20.53 5.33 -9.10
CA GLU A 290 -20.68 3.98 -8.58
C GLU A 290 -19.71 3.01 -9.26
N LYS A 291 -18.81 2.39 -8.50
CA LYS A 291 -18.25 1.05 -8.78
C LYS A 291 -16.77 0.79 -8.92
N SER A 292 -15.83 1.70 -8.99
CA SER A 292 -14.46 1.28 -9.33
C SER A 292 -13.35 1.51 -8.31
N ASP A 293 -13.53 2.34 -7.28
CA ASP A 293 -12.37 2.75 -6.48
C ASP A 293 -12.44 2.28 -5.01
N ILE A 294 -12.50 0.97 -4.80
CA ILE A 294 -12.36 0.38 -3.46
C ILE A 294 -10.86 0.23 -3.17
N ARG A 295 -10.26 1.24 -2.57
CA ARG A 295 -8.88 1.15 -2.08
C ARG A 295 -8.84 0.30 -0.82
N GLN A 296 -8.00 -0.71 -0.83
CA GLN A 296 -7.74 -1.54 0.33
C GLN A 296 -6.64 -0.89 1.17
N CYS A 297 -6.95 -0.60 2.43
CA CYS A 297 -5.94 -0.21 3.38
C CYS A 297 -5.15 -1.45 3.80
N GLY A 298 -3.83 -1.31 3.89
CA GLY A 298 -2.94 -2.39 4.29
C GLY A 298 -2.89 -2.62 5.79
N SER A 299 -1.88 -3.33 6.21
CA SER A 299 -1.64 -3.63 7.61
C SER A 299 -0.39 -2.90 8.10
N ILE A 300 -0.51 -2.18 9.21
CA ILE A 300 0.61 -1.50 9.86
C ILE A 300 0.80 -2.11 11.24
N THR A 301 2.00 -2.61 11.52
CA THR A 301 2.36 -3.18 12.82
C THR A 301 3.58 -2.48 13.38
N ILE A 302 3.48 -1.95 14.61
CA ILE A 302 4.58 -1.33 15.34
C ILE A 302 4.85 -2.21 16.56
N ASN A 303 6.00 -2.87 16.58
CA ASN A 303 6.42 -3.73 17.67
C ASN A 303 7.35 -3.00 18.66
N GLY A 304 8.08 -1.97 18.18
CA GLY A 304 9.04 -1.24 18.99
C GLY A 304 9.60 -0.01 18.27
N GLY A 305 10.65 0.58 18.86
CA GLY A 305 11.29 1.78 18.35
C GLY A 305 10.60 3.07 18.74
N ILE A 306 11.02 4.17 18.12
CA ILE A 306 10.42 5.49 18.25
C ILE A 306 9.85 5.89 16.90
N VAL A 307 8.55 6.03 16.84
CA VAL A 307 7.83 6.37 15.59
C VAL A 307 7.20 7.75 15.75
N ARG A 308 7.63 8.69 14.93
CA ARG A 308 7.08 10.03 14.85
C ARG A 308 6.47 10.26 13.49
N THR A 309 5.24 10.76 13.46
CA THR A 309 4.56 11.08 12.21
C THR A 309 4.06 12.51 12.22
N GLU A 310 4.14 13.13 11.04
CA GLU A 310 3.60 14.44 10.76
C GLU A 310 2.82 14.37 9.43
N ALA A 311 1.52 14.53 9.50
CA ALA A 311 0.67 14.56 8.32
C ALA A 311 -0.15 15.85 8.35
N LEU A 312 0.45 16.90 7.80
CA LEU A 312 -0.11 18.24 7.81
C LEU A 312 -0.59 18.59 6.40
N THR A 313 -1.78 19.13 6.31
CA THR A 313 -2.32 19.64 5.05
C THR A 313 -2.34 21.16 5.09
N ARG A 314 -2.10 21.78 3.95
CA ARG A 314 -2.21 23.24 3.79
C ARG A 314 -3.65 23.70 3.70
N GLU A 315 -4.53 22.86 3.17
CA GLU A 315 -5.95 23.15 3.03
C GLU A 315 -6.76 22.33 4.04
N GLU A 316 -7.70 22.97 4.73
CA GLU A 316 -8.55 22.33 5.72
C GLU A 316 -9.49 21.25 5.14
N THR A 317 -9.61 21.18 3.82
CA THR A 317 -10.48 20.26 3.09
C THR A 317 -9.86 18.92 2.78
N LEU A 318 -8.52 18.85 2.79
CA LEU A 318 -7.78 17.61 2.54
C LEU A 318 -7.39 16.98 3.88
N GLY A 319 -7.96 15.85 4.19
CA GLY A 319 -7.61 15.13 5.40
C GLY A 319 -6.33 14.33 5.26
N SER A 320 -5.61 14.17 6.34
CA SER A 320 -4.42 13.35 6.42
C SER A 320 -4.41 12.54 7.70
N ALA A 321 -3.84 11.34 7.65
CA ALA A 321 -3.63 10.52 8.82
C ALA A 321 -2.15 10.52 9.22
N GLY A 322 -1.88 10.50 10.52
CA GLY A 322 -0.52 10.27 11.01
C GLY A 322 -0.11 8.83 10.72
N ILE A 323 -0.90 7.86 11.17
CA ILE A 323 -0.71 6.43 10.94
C ILE A 323 -2.04 5.83 10.47
N GLY A 324 -2.00 5.09 9.36
CA GLY A 324 -3.15 4.40 8.80
C GLY A 324 -3.62 5.01 7.49
N SER A 325 -4.88 4.86 7.17
CA SER A 325 -5.43 5.30 5.90
C SER A 325 -6.54 6.31 6.10
N TYR A 326 -6.46 7.42 5.41
CA TYR A 326 -7.44 8.47 5.45
C TYR A 326 -8.52 8.27 4.39
N GLN A 327 -9.70 8.85 4.58
CA GLN A 327 -10.93 8.85 3.76
C GLN A 327 -10.96 7.86 2.56
N PHE A 328 -12.09 7.24 2.31
CA PHE A 328 -12.37 6.37 1.17
C PHE A 328 -11.64 5.01 1.09
N GLY A 329 -10.70 4.68 2.01
CA GLY A 329 -10.15 3.34 2.11
C GLY A 329 -11.08 2.36 2.83
N TYR A 330 -10.95 1.08 2.55
CA TYR A 330 -11.68 0.00 3.21
C TYR A 330 -10.73 -0.95 3.93
N GLY A 331 -11.18 -1.47 5.06
CA GLY A 331 -10.42 -2.43 5.83
C GLY A 331 -9.13 -1.86 6.43
N GLY A 332 -8.10 -2.67 6.42
CA GLY A 332 -6.81 -2.36 6.99
C GLY A 332 -6.75 -2.57 8.50
N SER A 333 -5.54 -2.58 9.02
CA SER A 333 -5.32 -2.71 10.45
C SER A 333 -4.12 -1.90 10.91
N VAL A 334 -4.24 -1.28 12.07
CA VAL A 334 -3.11 -0.68 12.80
C VAL A 334 -2.96 -1.42 14.11
N THR A 335 -1.82 -2.08 14.31
CA THR A 335 -1.50 -2.80 15.55
C THR A 335 -0.26 -2.20 16.18
N ILE A 336 -0.35 -1.76 17.44
CA ILE A 336 0.77 -1.25 18.21
C ILE A 336 0.99 -2.19 19.40
N ASN A 337 2.12 -2.90 19.37
CA ASN A 337 2.51 -3.85 20.40
C ASN A 337 3.45 -3.21 21.43
N GLY A 338 4.18 -2.17 21.05
CA GLY A 338 5.15 -1.50 21.92
C GLY A 338 5.79 -0.28 21.27
N GLY A 339 6.85 0.24 21.89
CA GLY A 339 7.58 1.40 21.43
C GLY A 339 6.98 2.73 21.89
N THR A 340 7.56 3.82 21.40
CA THR A 340 7.07 5.20 21.62
C THR A 340 6.52 5.72 20.31
N VAL A 341 5.22 5.98 20.25
CA VAL A 341 4.52 6.43 19.04
C VAL A 341 3.97 7.84 19.26
N MET A 342 4.40 8.77 18.42
CA MET A 342 3.92 10.16 18.41
C MET A 342 3.27 10.43 17.06
N ALA A 343 1.97 10.27 16.97
CA ALA A 343 1.22 10.49 15.76
C ALA A 343 0.54 11.86 15.75
N ASN A 344 0.93 12.71 14.80
CA ASN A 344 0.36 14.03 14.61
C ASN A 344 -0.24 14.15 13.21
N ALA A 345 -1.46 14.65 13.11
CA ALA A 345 -2.11 14.87 11.84
C ALA A 345 -3.11 16.03 11.89
N SER A 346 -3.36 16.65 10.74
CA SER A 346 -4.40 17.68 10.63
C SER A 346 -5.82 17.10 10.73
N HIS A 347 -5.99 15.79 10.52
CA HIS A 347 -7.26 15.08 10.65
C HIS A 347 -7.20 14.01 11.74
N ASP A 348 -6.80 12.81 11.43
CA ASP A 348 -6.83 11.68 12.35
C ASP A 348 -5.40 11.22 12.67
N ALA A 349 -5.01 11.19 13.93
CA ALA A 349 -3.65 10.83 14.27
C ALA A 349 -3.37 9.35 13.96
N ILE A 350 -4.24 8.45 14.40
CA ILE A 350 -4.18 7.01 14.09
C ILE A 350 -5.56 6.56 13.63
N CYS A 351 -5.66 6.07 12.42
CA CYS A 351 -6.95 5.64 11.85
C CYS A 351 -6.78 4.46 10.89
N THR A 352 -7.92 3.92 10.43
CA THR A 352 -7.98 2.87 9.41
C THR A 352 -9.07 3.19 8.40
N GLY A 353 -9.13 2.45 7.32
CA GLY A 353 -10.23 2.50 6.38
C GLY A 353 -11.55 2.01 6.99
N ARG A 354 -12.61 2.14 6.25
CA ARG A 354 -13.96 1.73 6.66
C ARG A 354 -14.01 0.23 6.97
N GLY A 355 -14.42 -0.13 8.18
CA GLY A 355 -14.47 -1.51 8.64
C GLY A 355 -13.10 -2.10 9.00
N GLY A 356 -12.07 -1.26 9.14
CA GLY A 356 -10.77 -1.68 9.64
C GLY A 356 -10.67 -1.71 11.16
N SER A 357 -9.50 -2.03 11.70
CA SER A 357 -9.28 -2.20 13.14
C SER A 357 -8.02 -1.50 13.64
N ILE A 358 -8.09 -0.91 14.84
CA ILE A 358 -6.96 -0.39 15.61
C ILE A 358 -6.82 -1.24 16.87
N THR A 359 -5.66 -1.86 17.06
CA THR A 359 -5.37 -2.65 18.24
C THR A 359 -4.11 -2.12 18.93
N ILE A 360 -4.23 -1.76 20.20
CA ILE A 360 -3.12 -1.30 21.03
C ILE A 360 -2.91 -2.31 22.14
N ASN A 361 -1.77 -3.01 22.10
CA ASN A 361 -1.39 -4.00 23.09
C ASN A 361 -0.39 -3.44 24.13
N GLY A 362 0.32 -2.36 23.78
CA GLY A 362 1.33 -1.75 24.65
C GLY A 362 1.93 -0.50 24.03
N GLY A 363 2.96 0.05 24.69
CA GLY A 363 3.70 1.22 24.25
C GLY A 363 3.25 2.53 24.89
N ASP A 364 4.04 3.60 24.63
CA ASP A 364 3.75 4.98 25.00
C ASP A 364 3.26 5.73 23.76
N ILE A 365 1.97 6.05 23.73
CA ILE A 365 1.31 6.56 22.54
C ILE A 365 0.78 7.96 22.77
N THR A 366 1.24 8.90 21.96
CA THR A 366 0.70 10.25 21.86
C THR A 366 0.03 10.41 20.50
N ALA A 367 -1.28 10.56 20.46
CA ALA A 367 -2.07 10.67 19.24
C ALA A 367 -2.81 12.01 19.21
N ARG A 368 -2.36 12.93 18.35
CA ARG A 368 -2.89 14.29 18.22
C ARG A 368 -3.48 14.49 16.82
N GLY A 369 -4.79 14.45 16.74
CA GLY A 369 -5.53 14.66 15.51
C GLY A 369 -6.34 15.96 15.50
N GLY A 370 -6.66 16.43 14.31
CA GLY A 370 -7.63 17.51 14.17
C GLY A 370 -9.05 17.06 14.51
N LEU A 371 -9.46 15.89 14.06
CA LEU A 371 -10.80 15.32 14.24
C LEU A 371 -10.81 14.13 15.20
N ALA A 372 -9.83 13.23 15.12
CA ALA A 372 -9.69 12.15 16.08
C ALA A 372 -8.24 11.93 16.48
N GLY A 373 -7.99 11.58 17.73
CA GLY A 373 -6.70 11.07 18.19
C GLY A 373 -6.53 9.61 17.74
N LEU A 374 -7.41 8.75 18.21
CA LEU A 374 -7.54 7.35 17.79
C LEU A 374 -8.94 7.14 17.23
N GLY A 375 -9.03 6.66 16.00
CA GLY A 375 -10.32 6.42 15.36
C GLY A 375 -10.48 7.25 14.11
N ARG A 376 -11.71 7.45 13.70
CA ARG A 376 -12.04 8.22 12.50
C ARG A 376 -12.98 9.36 12.83
N GLY A 377 -12.52 10.58 12.58
CA GLY A 377 -13.37 11.76 12.71
C GLY A 377 -14.44 11.78 11.62
N ASN A 378 -15.65 12.24 11.98
CA ASN A 378 -16.73 12.45 11.01
C ASN A 378 -16.33 13.60 10.07
N GLY A 379 -15.95 13.28 8.84
CA GLY A 379 -15.79 14.25 7.78
C GLY A 379 -17.12 14.97 7.48
N ILE A 380 -17.03 16.17 6.93
CA ILE A 380 -18.19 17.01 6.56
C ILE A 380 -18.96 16.33 5.42
N GLY A 381 -20.14 15.76 5.70
CA GLY A 381 -21.07 15.25 4.68
C GLY A 381 -22.12 14.30 5.24
N PRO A 382 -23.32 14.25 4.64
CA PRO A 382 -24.39 13.41 5.13
C PRO A 382 -24.12 11.96 4.77
N SER A 383 -23.98 11.07 5.74
CA SER A 383 -24.00 9.61 5.63
C SER A 383 -22.67 8.83 5.59
N TRP A 384 -21.57 9.35 6.06
CA TRP A 384 -20.32 8.57 6.09
C TRP A 384 -20.11 7.94 7.47
N ILE A 385 -20.81 6.86 7.74
CA ILE A 385 -20.57 6.02 8.91
C ILE A 385 -19.38 5.14 8.58
N ALA A 386 -18.19 5.59 8.93
CA ALA A 386 -17.01 4.76 8.92
C ALA A 386 -16.67 4.45 10.38
N SER A 387 -16.94 3.24 10.82
CA SER A 387 -16.48 2.73 12.11
C SER A 387 -15.18 2.00 11.95
N ALA A 388 -14.19 2.31 12.77
CA ALA A 388 -13.05 1.44 13.01
C ALA A 388 -13.30 0.72 14.36
N ASP A 389 -12.98 -0.56 14.42
CA ASP A 389 -12.98 -1.29 15.68
C ASP A 389 -11.72 -0.94 16.47
N ILE A 390 -11.88 -0.34 17.67
CA ILE A 390 -10.76 0.04 18.51
C ILE A 390 -10.68 -0.90 19.71
N THR A 391 -9.55 -1.59 19.84
CA THR A 391 -9.25 -2.47 20.96
C THR A 391 -8.00 -1.99 21.70
N ILE A 392 -8.10 -1.72 22.99
CA ILE A 392 -6.98 -1.30 23.84
C ILE A 392 -6.80 -2.36 24.92
N ASN A 393 -5.71 -3.12 24.83
CA ASN A 393 -5.34 -4.15 25.78
C ASN A 393 -4.33 -3.67 26.80
N GLY A 394 -3.57 -2.60 26.48
CA GLY A 394 -2.53 -2.06 27.35
C GLY A 394 -1.91 -0.78 26.77
N GLY A 395 -0.81 -0.32 27.40
CA GLY A 395 -0.09 0.88 26.98
C GLY A 395 -0.49 2.12 27.77
N ASN A 396 0.32 3.17 27.59
CA ASN A 396 0.05 4.52 28.10
C ASN A 396 -0.38 5.40 26.92
N ILE A 397 -1.63 5.89 26.92
CA ILE A 397 -2.22 6.54 25.77
C ILE A 397 -2.66 7.96 26.10
N ASP A 398 -2.06 8.94 25.43
CA ASP A 398 -2.47 10.35 25.42
C ASP A 398 -3.07 10.66 24.03
N ALA A 399 -4.39 10.60 23.92
CA ALA A 399 -5.13 10.89 22.70
C ALA A 399 -5.88 12.23 22.84
N SER A 400 -5.75 13.09 21.84
CA SER A 400 -6.41 14.39 21.84
C SER A 400 -6.83 14.84 20.45
N THR A 401 -7.82 15.73 20.41
CA THR A 401 -8.25 16.44 19.21
C THR A 401 -8.26 17.94 19.45
N ASN A 402 -8.05 18.72 18.40
CA ASN A 402 -8.16 20.19 18.48
C ASN A 402 -9.42 20.74 17.79
N ARG A 403 -10.30 19.87 17.26
CA ARG A 403 -11.59 20.19 16.64
C ARG A 403 -12.72 19.44 17.34
N LYS A 404 -13.95 19.55 16.80
CA LYS A 404 -15.14 18.88 17.32
C LYS A 404 -15.17 17.39 16.96
N GLY A 405 -14.29 16.61 17.53
CA GLY A 405 -14.23 15.17 17.35
C GLY A 405 -13.96 14.42 18.64
N ALA A 406 -13.92 13.09 18.59
CA ALA A 406 -13.62 12.27 19.75
C ALA A 406 -12.10 12.06 19.85
N ALA A 407 -11.57 12.14 21.08
CA ALA A 407 -10.15 11.79 21.30
C ALA A 407 -9.92 10.30 20.99
N ILE A 408 -10.88 9.44 21.34
CA ILE A 408 -10.90 8.00 21.02
C ILE A 408 -12.32 7.67 20.54
N GLY A 409 -12.42 7.02 19.38
CA GLY A 409 -13.67 6.71 18.70
C GLY A 409 -13.93 7.64 17.51
N GLY A 410 -15.16 7.65 16.98
CA GLY A 410 -15.54 8.47 15.85
C GLY A 410 -17.05 8.62 15.73
#